data_a51a6bec8eb1aa135efc2a7ed91c400f
#
_entry.id   a51a6bec8eb1aa135efc2a7ed91c400f
#
_cell.length_a   1.000
_cell.length_b   1.000
_cell.length_c   1.000
_cell.angle_alpha   90.00
_cell.angle_beta   90.00
_cell.angle_gamma   90.00
#
_symmetry.space_group_name_H-M   'P 1'
#
loop_
_entity.id
_entity.type
_entity.pdbx_description
1 polymer ?
#
loop_
_entity_poly.entity_id
_entity_poly.type
_entity_poly.pdbx_seq_one_letter_code
_entity_poly.pdbx_strand_id
1 'polypeptide(L)'
;MKMNRKVLVTGGAGFIGSHLVDGLIDMDCQVTIIDDLSTGKKENINPSAYHWLQDLTKIDVKTLADSIKSFGVSVVYHMAAKTAVQESMLEPELYDSVNAGVTLKLLEACKIAGVKRFVFSSTSSVYGDAEVPTNEEEPTQPLSHYAASKLNGEEYCRLYEQLYDFDIRILRYFNVYGDRMSDEGGYKLVFPIFKELKEQGAKFTINNDGEQRRDFVHVQDVVNINILVGLGQLEYAFELFNVGTGVNYSVNEIADMFGGEKIYNNNVKEPYETLADMSRVIEKLDYKPKDRLKEWIKDYVN
;
A
#
# COMPACT_ATOMS: atom_id res chain seq x y z
N MET A 1 -25.50 -0.17 -10.53
CA MET A 1 -25.25 0.06 -11.97
C MET A 1 -23.94 -0.64 -12.31
N LYS A 2 -23.92 -1.60 -13.23
CA LYS A 2 -22.70 -2.32 -13.62
C LYS A 2 -21.72 -1.35 -14.25
N MET A 3 -20.51 -1.21 -13.68
CA MET A 3 -19.59 -0.16 -14.14
C MET A 3 -18.82 -0.52 -15.41
N ASN A 4 -18.65 -1.81 -15.72
CA ASN A 4 -17.92 -2.36 -16.89
C ASN A 4 -16.66 -1.54 -17.27
N ARG A 5 -15.95 -1.00 -16.26
CA ARG A 5 -14.72 -0.23 -16.47
C ARG A 5 -13.54 -1.18 -16.67
N LYS A 6 -12.65 -0.80 -17.56
CA LYS A 6 -11.38 -1.49 -17.74
C LYS A 6 -10.32 -0.83 -16.88
N VAL A 7 -9.72 -1.57 -15.99
CA VAL A 7 -8.76 -1.06 -15.02
C VAL A 7 -7.46 -1.85 -15.07
N LEU A 8 -6.36 -1.18 -14.76
CA LEU A 8 -5.04 -1.77 -14.64
C LEU A 8 -4.60 -1.72 -13.18
N VAL A 9 -4.16 -2.87 -12.65
CA VAL A 9 -3.54 -2.98 -11.33
C VAL A 9 -2.11 -3.47 -11.50
N THR A 10 -1.13 -2.64 -11.21
CA THR A 10 0.27 -3.11 -11.13
C THR A 10 0.52 -3.68 -9.74
N GLY A 11 1.32 -4.75 -9.63
CA GLY A 11 1.49 -5.44 -8.34
C GLY A 11 0.24 -6.19 -7.89
N GLY A 12 -0.60 -6.63 -8.85
CA GLY A 12 -1.89 -7.27 -8.55
C GLY A 12 -1.80 -8.72 -8.07
N ALA A 13 -0.61 -9.31 -8.02
CA ALA A 13 -0.36 -10.62 -7.40
C ALA A 13 0.22 -10.48 -5.96
N GLY A 14 0.50 -9.25 -5.51
CA GLY A 14 0.96 -8.94 -4.17
C GLY A 14 -0.16 -8.96 -3.13
N PHE A 15 0.19 -8.69 -1.87
CA PHE A 15 -0.75 -8.68 -0.74
C PHE A 15 -1.96 -7.76 -0.99
N ILE A 16 -1.74 -6.45 -1.01
CA ILE A 16 -2.84 -5.47 -1.13
C ILE A 16 -3.44 -5.53 -2.54
N GLY A 17 -2.57 -5.62 -3.57
CA GLY A 17 -3.00 -5.61 -4.97
C GLY A 17 -3.96 -6.75 -5.34
N SER A 18 -3.75 -7.95 -4.81
CA SER A 18 -4.63 -9.10 -5.09
C SER A 18 -6.02 -8.95 -4.48
N HIS A 19 -6.12 -8.39 -3.26
CA HIS A 19 -7.42 -8.05 -2.66
C HIS A 19 -8.13 -6.93 -3.42
N LEU A 20 -7.38 -5.94 -3.93
CA LEU A 20 -7.95 -4.89 -4.76
C LEU A 20 -8.49 -5.46 -6.09
N VAL A 21 -7.76 -6.39 -6.71
CA VAL A 21 -8.20 -7.09 -7.93
C VAL A 21 -9.52 -7.81 -7.68
N ASP A 22 -9.63 -8.57 -6.58
CA ASP A 22 -10.86 -9.26 -6.20
C ASP A 22 -12.02 -8.27 -6.05
N GLY A 23 -11.82 -7.20 -5.26
CA GLY A 23 -12.85 -6.18 -5.05
C GLY A 23 -13.28 -5.45 -6.34
N LEU A 24 -12.35 -5.19 -7.27
CA LEU A 24 -12.67 -4.58 -8.57
C LEU A 24 -13.47 -5.53 -9.48
N ILE A 25 -13.16 -6.83 -9.46
CA ILE A 25 -13.93 -7.85 -10.18
C ILE A 25 -15.34 -7.97 -9.62
N ASP A 26 -15.50 -7.94 -8.29
CA ASP A 26 -16.82 -7.95 -7.63
C ASP A 26 -17.66 -6.70 -7.98
N MET A 27 -17.00 -5.60 -8.38
CA MET A 27 -17.63 -4.38 -8.91
C MET A 27 -17.90 -4.44 -10.43
N ASP A 28 -17.82 -5.63 -11.06
CA ASP A 28 -17.98 -5.86 -12.51
C ASP A 28 -16.93 -5.11 -13.36
N CYS A 29 -15.74 -4.82 -12.85
CA CYS A 29 -14.63 -4.27 -13.65
C CYS A 29 -13.91 -5.37 -14.43
N GLN A 30 -13.43 -5.04 -15.63
CA GLN A 30 -12.47 -5.87 -16.36
C GLN A 30 -11.06 -5.49 -15.90
N VAL A 31 -10.42 -6.39 -15.17
CA VAL A 31 -9.14 -6.11 -14.54
C VAL A 31 -7.98 -6.70 -15.35
N THR A 32 -6.99 -5.88 -15.66
CA THR A 32 -5.67 -6.31 -16.13
C THR A 32 -4.67 -6.17 -14.99
N ILE A 33 -3.89 -7.21 -14.74
CA ILE A 33 -2.78 -7.21 -13.77
C ILE A 33 -1.46 -7.11 -14.53
N ILE A 34 -0.55 -6.25 -14.06
CA ILE A 34 0.88 -6.32 -14.41
C ILE A 34 1.65 -6.65 -13.14
N ASP A 35 2.35 -7.78 -13.15
CA ASP A 35 3.16 -8.25 -12.03
C ASP A 35 4.30 -9.12 -12.56
N ASP A 36 5.49 -9.03 -11.98
CA ASP A 36 6.65 -9.85 -12.35
C ASP A 36 6.83 -11.06 -11.42
N LEU A 37 5.97 -11.18 -10.42
CA LEU A 37 6.00 -12.20 -9.37
C LEU A 37 7.30 -12.19 -8.54
N SER A 38 8.01 -11.06 -8.47
CA SER A 38 9.22 -10.93 -7.65
C SER A 38 8.94 -11.02 -6.15
N THR A 39 7.75 -10.57 -5.73
CA THR A 39 7.21 -10.70 -4.37
C THR A 39 5.75 -11.16 -4.38
N GLY A 40 5.05 -10.97 -5.50
CA GLY A 40 3.70 -11.46 -5.73
C GLY A 40 3.66 -12.99 -5.84
N LYS A 41 2.56 -13.59 -5.41
CA LYS A 41 2.36 -15.04 -5.44
C LYS A 41 1.36 -15.41 -6.54
N LYS A 42 1.68 -16.45 -7.33
CA LYS A 42 0.83 -16.88 -8.44
C LYS A 42 -0.57 -17.31 -7.98
N GLU A 43 -0.66 -17.90 -6.81
CA GLU A 43 -1.92 -18.30 -6.17
C GLU A 43 -2.84 -17.13 -5.81
N ASN A 44 -2.31 -15.91 -5.69
CA ASN A 44 -3.08 -14.70 -5.44
C ASN A 44 -3.73 -14.13 -6.69
N ILE A 45 -3.39 -14.63 -7.89
CA ILE A 45 -3.93 -14.11 -9.14
C ILE A 45 -5.37 -14.59 -9.30
N ASN A 46 -6.31 -13.65 -9.34
CA ASN A 46 -7.70 -13.97 -9.62
C ASN A 46 -7.86 -14.47 -11.07
N PRO A 47 -8.45 -15.67 -11.29
CA PRO A 47 -8.57 -16.26 -12.63
C PRO A 47 -9.46 -15.48 -13.60
N SER A 48 -10.28 -14.54 -13.10
CA SER A 48 -11.12 -13.66 -13.92
C SER A 48 -10.36 -12.41 -14.41
N ALA A 49 -9.16 -12.14 -13.90
CA ALA A 49 -8.31 -11.05 -14.36
C ALA A 49 -7.40 -11.50 -15.51
N TYR A 50 -7.11 -10.58 -16.45
CA TYR A 50 -6.02 -10.80 -17.40
C TYR A 50 -4.68 -10.51 -16.72
N HIS A 51 -3.80 -11.50 -16.66
CA HIS A 51 -2.46 -11.34 -16.09
C HIS A 51 -1.40 -11.18 -17.18
N TRP A 52 -0.69 -10.08 -17.15
CA TRP A 52 0.48 -9.81 -17.97
C TRP A 52 1.74 -9.89 -17.09
N LEU A 53 2.47 -11.01 -17.22
CA LEU A 53 3.74 -11.23 -16.52
C LEU A 53 4.80 -10.30 -17.11
N GLN A 54 5.14 -9.21 -16.42
CA GLN A 54 6.06 -8.20 -16.92
C GLN A 54 6.75 -7.45 -15.80
N ASP A 55 8.07 -7.36 -15.91
CA ASP A 55 8.90 -6.46 -15.10
C ASP A 55 8.82 -5.03 -15.69
N LEU A 56 8.18 -4.12 -14.94
CA LEU A 56 7.98 -2.73 -15.35
C LEU A 56 9.29 -1.93 -15.45
N THR A 57 10.38 -2.38 -14.80
CA THR A 57 11.68 -1.73 -14.94
C THR A 57 12.29 -1.95 -16.33
N LYS A 58 11.96 -3.08 -16.98
CA LYS A 58 12.56 -3.53 -18.24
C LYS A 58 11.77 -3.17 -19.48
N ILE A 59 10.49 -2.86 -19.36
CA ILE A 59 9.66 -2.45 -20.51
C ILE A 59 9.90 -0.98 -20.87
N ASP A 60 9.94 -0.66 -22.14
CA ASP A 60 9.99 0.74 -22.60
C ASP A 60 8.61 1.41 -22.54
N VAL A 61 8.62 2.75 -22.42
CA VAL A 61 7.42 3.57 -22.27
C VAL A 61 6.42 3.39 -23.42
N LYS A 62 6.92 3.30 -24.67
CA LYS A 62 6.07 3.20 -25.85
C LYS A 62 5.31 1.87 -25.87
N THR A 63 6.00 0.77 -25.65
CA THR A 63 5.40 -0.58 -25.59
C THR A 63 4.37 -0.65 -24.45
N LEU A 64 4.68 -0.07 -23.29
CA LEU A 64 3.75 -0.01 -22.16
C LEU A 64 2.51 0.82 -22.50
N ALA A 65 2.67 1.99 -23.13
CA ALA A 65 1.58 2.85 -23.57
C ALA A 65 0.67 2.17 -24.60
N ASP A 66 1.26 1.53 -25.62
CA ASP A 66 0.52 0.81 -26.66
C ASP A 66 -0.30 -0.34 -26.04
N SER A 67 0.25 -1.04 -25.05
CA SER A 67 -0.45 -2.10 -24.32
C SER A 67 -1.59 -1.55 -23.47
N ILE A 68 -1.37 -0.50 -22.68
CA ILE A 68 -2.41 0.17 -21.87
C ILE A 68 -3.57 0.62 -22.77
N LYS A 69 -3.24 1.21 -23.92
CA LYS A 69 -4.23 1.66 -24.91
C LYS A 69 -5.02 0.49 -25.50
N SER A 70 -4.33 -0.61 -25.85
CA SER A 70 -4.96 -1.80 -26.44
C SER A 70 -5.91 -2.50 -25.45
N PHE A 71 -5.58 -2.52 -24.18
CA PHE A 71 -6.46 -3.01 -23.12
C PHE A 71 -7.68 -2.09 -22.90
N GLY A 72 -7.61 -0.84 -23.34
CA GLY A 72 -8.68 0.16 -23.18
C GLY A 72 -8.84 0.62 -21.73
N VAL A 73 -7.74 0.68 -20.99
CA VAL A 73 -7.71 1.07 -19.57
C VAL A 73 -8.22 2.48 -19.37
N SER A 74 -9.08 2.65 -18.37
CA SER A 74 -9.63 3.96 -17.96
C SER A 74 -9.11 4.43 -16.60
N VAL A 75 -8.65 3.51 -15.75
CA VAL A 75 -8.09 3.79 -14.42
C VAL A 75 -6.87 2.91 -14.19
N VAL A 76 -5.81 3.48 -13.65
CA VAL A 76 -4.61 2.75 -13.22
C VAL A 76 -4.52 2.81 -11.69
N TYR A 77 -4.36 1.64 -11.07
CA TYR A 77 -3.99 1.48 -9.67
C TYR A 77 -2.54 1.01 -9.60
N HIS A 78 -1.67 1.89 -9.17
CA HIS A 78 -0.23 1.60 -9.10
C HIS A 78 0.15 1.08 -7.71
N MET A 79 0.12 -0.27 -7.56
CA MET A 79 0.42 -0.97 -6.30
C MET A 79 1.83 -1.60 -6.30
N ALA A 80 2.45 -1.80 -7.49
CA ALA A 80 3.77 -2.40 -7.59
C ALA A 80 4.83 -1.53 -6.90
N ALA A 81 5.54 -2.11 -5.95
CA ALA A 81 6.61 -1.45 -5.21
C ALA A 81 7.49 -2.47 -4.48
N LYS A 82 8.73 -2.10 -4.22
CA LYS A 82 9.58 -2.68 -3.17
C LYS A 82 9.22 -1.98 -1.84
N THR A 83 8.99 -2.74 -0.76
CA THR A 83 8.42 -2.19 0.49
C THR A 83 9.26 -2.41 1.75
N ALA A 84 10.30 -3.24 1.70
CA ALA A 84 11.12 -3.58 2.86
C ALA A 84 12.06 -2.42 3.25
N VAL A 85 11.77 -1.73 4.36
CA VAL A 85 12.53 -0.56 4.83
C VAL A 85 14.00 -0.92 5.04
N GLN A 86 14.31 -2.04 5.70
CA GLN A 86 15.69 -2.44 5.99
C GLN A 86 16.48 -2.78 4.71
N GLU A 87 15.87 -3.49 3.76
CA GLU A 87 16.48 -3.80 2.46
C GLU A 87 16.75 -2.51 1.66
N SER A 88 15.87 -1.50 1.76
CA SER A 88 16.06 -0.21 1.08
C SER A 88 17.33 0.52 1.50
N MET A 89 17.80 0.30 2.74
CA MET A 89 19.03 0.89 3.23
C MET A 89 20.30 0.23 2.64
N LEU A 90 20.16 -1.01 2.14
CA LEU A 90 21.22 -1.77 1.50
C LEU A 90 21.22 -1.63 -0.03
N GLU A 91 20.04 -1.45 -0.62
CA GLU A 91 19.83 -1.41 -2.08
C GLU A 91 19.06 -0.15 -2.52
N PRO A 92 19.56 1.07 -2.21
CA PRO A 92 18.81 2.32 -2.46
C PRO A 92 18.48 2.56 -3.94
N GLU A 93 19.39 2.23 -4.85
CA GLU A 93 19.19 2.40 -6.29
C GLU A 93 18.07 1.49 -6.83
N LEU A 94 17.96 0.26 -6.30
CA LEU A 94 16.89 -0.65 -6.67
C LEU A 94 15.53 -0.09 -6.23
N TYR A 95 15.45 0.44 -5.01
CA TYR A 95 14.21 1.03 -4.48
C TYR A 95 13.80 2.29 -5.26
N ASP A 96 14.75 3.15 -5.60
CA ASP A 96 14.46 4.33 -6.44
C ASP A 96 14.00 3.93 -7.85
N SER A 97 14.73 3.01 -8.49
CA SER A 97 14.38 2.51 -9.82
C SER A 97 13.00 1.87 -9.89
N VAL A 98 12.66 1.01 -8.92
CA VAL A 98 11.36 0.31 -8.88
C VAL A 98 10.24 1.23 -8.45
N ASN A 99 10.40 2.00 -7.37
CA ASN A 99 9.31 2.78 -6.80
C ASN A 99 9.10 4.12 -7.53
N ALA A 100 10.15 4.95 -7.64
CA ALA A 100 10.05 6.25 -8.29
C ALA A 100 10.15 6.14 -9.83
N GLY A 101 11.13 5.39 -10.33
CA GLY A 101 11.38 5.25 -11.76
C GLY A 101 10.23 4.60 -12.52
N VAL A 102 9.65 3.52 -11.97
CA VAL A 102 8.46 2.86 -12.57
C VAL A 102 7.23 3.77 -12.48
N THR A 103 7.05 4.52 -11.38
CA THR A 103 5.94 5.49 -11.26
C THR A 103 6.01 6.52 -12.40
N LEU A 104 7.18 7.14 -12.61
CA LEU A 104 7.37 8.10 -13.71
C LEU A 104 7.11 7.46 -15.08
N LYS A 105 7.66 6.28 -15.32
CA LYS A 105 7.46 5.51 -16.56
C LYS A 105 5.97 5.21 -16.81
N LEU A 106 5.24 4.80 -15.79
CA LEU A 106 3.83 4.46 -15.90
C LEU A 106 2.95 5.70 -16.13
N LEU A 107 3.24 6.82 -15.46
CA LEU A 107 2.59 8.11 -15.72
C LEU A 107 2.79 8.57 -17.17
N GLU A 108 4.02 8.48 -17.70
CA GLU A 108 4.32 8.84 -19.09
C GLU A 108 3.58 7.91 -20.07
N ALA A 109 3.54 6.62 -19.81
CA ALA A 109 2.78 5.67 -20.63
C ALA A 109 1.27 5.95 -20.58
N CYS A 110 0.72 6.28 -19.41
CA CYS A 110 -0.68 6.69 -19.25
C CYS A 110 -0.99 7.96 -20.07
N LYS A 111 -0.11 8.95 -20.03
CA LYS A 111 -0.24 10.20 -20.83
C LYS A 111 -0.33 9.88 -22.31
N ILE A 112 0.57 9.05 -22.84
CA ILE A 112 0.57 8.65 -24.26
C ILE A 112 -0.68 7.84 -24.62
N ALA A 113 -1.12 6.95 -23.72
CA ALA A 113 -2.31 6.13 -23.92
C ALA A 113 -3.64 6.89 -23.75
N GLY A 114 -3.60 8.12 -23.19
CA GLY A 114 -4.79 8.94 -22.91
C GLY A 114 -5.54 8.56 -21.65
N VAL A 115 -4.92 7.80 -20.73
CA VAL A 115 -5.49 7.47 -19.41
C VAL A 115 -5.25 8.65 -18.47
N LYS A 116 -6.33 9.14 -17.84
CA LYS A 116 -6.24 10.30 -16.94
C LYS A 116 -6.26 9.92 -15.46
N ARG A 117 -7.06 8.93 -15.06
CA ARG A 117 -7.18 8.58 -13.65
C ARG A 117 -6.09 7.62 -13.20
N PHE A 118 -5.35 8.05 -12.17
CA PHE A 118 -4.22 7.33 -11.62
C PHE A 118 -4.29 7.32 -10.09
N VAL A 119 -4.37 6.13 -9.50
CA VAL A 119 -4.35 5.92 -8.06
C VAL A 119 -2.96 5.42 -7.66
N PHE A 120 -2.28 6.18 -6.84
CA PHE A 120 -0.92 5.88 -6.38
C PHE A 120 -0.93 5.40 -4.93
N SER A 121 -0.39 4.22 -4.71
CA SER A 121 -0.19 3.67 -3.37
C SER A 121 1.09 4.21 -2.77
N SER A 122 0.96 5.16 -1.85
CA SER A 122 2.04 5.70 -1.05
C SER A 122 2.05 5.09 0.35
N THR A 123 2.75 5.69 1.29
CA THR A 123 3.00 5.16 2.64
C THR A 123 3.04 6.29 3.67
N SER A 124 2.58 6.02 4.89
CA SER A 124 2.76 6.92 6.04
C SER A 124 4.24 7.13 6.41
N SER A 125 5.14 6.25 5.96
CA SER A 125 6.58 6.38 6.19
C SER A 125 7.18 7.66 5.60
N VAL A 126 6.50 8.33 4.66
CA VAL A 126 6.94 9.64 4.12
C VAL A 126 6.92 10.75 5.16
N TYR A 127 6.13 10.62 6.21
CA TYR A 127 6.06 11.60 7.30
C TYR A 127 7.28 11.53 8.25
N GLY A 128 7.92 10.37 8.33
CA GLY A 128 9.01 10.14 9.29
C GLY A 128 8.51 10.11 10.73
N ASP A 129 9.09 10.94 11.58
CA ASP A 129 8.74 11.05 13.01
C ASP A 129 7.88 12.30 13.24
N ALA A 130 6.71 12.34 12.62
CA ALA A 130 5.76 13.45 12.69
C ALA A 130 4.90 13.40 13.96
N GLU A 131 4.33 14.55 14.33
CA GLU A 131 3.33 14.62 15.41
C GLU A 131 2.08 13.80 15.07
N VAL A 132 1.44 13.24 16.09
CA VAL A 132 0.23 12.44 15.96
C VAL A 132 -0.97 13.08 16.66
N PRO A 133 -2.19 12.94 16.12
CA PRO A 133 -2.55 12.27 14.86
C PRO A 133 -2.03 13.04 13.64
N THR A 134 -1.40 12.33 12.69
CA THR A 134 -0.75 12.92 11.51
C THR A 134 -1.79 13.19 10.42
N ASN A 135 -1.95 14.43 10.01
CA ASN A 135 -2.82 14.82 8.88
C ASN A 135 -2.02 14.91 7.56
N GLU A 136 -2.72 15.04 6.43
CA GLU A 136 -2.10 15.05 5.10
C GLU A 136 -1.29 16.32 4.78
N GLU A 137 -1.44 17.39 5.57
CA GLU A 137 -0.70 18.66 5.43
C GLU A 137 0.62 18.66 6.22
N GLU A 138 0.85 17.61 7.06
CA GLU A 138 2.11 17.50 7.78
C GLU A 138 3.32 17.43 6.85
N PRO A 139 4.42 18.13 7.16
CA PRO A 139 5.64 18.07 6.39
C PRO A 139 6.18 16.65 6.28
N THR A 140 6.61 16.27 5.08
CA THR A 140 7.24 14.96 4.85
C THR A 140 8.72 14.99 5.18
N GLN A 141 9.20 14.02 5.97
CA GLN A 141 10.60 13.84 6.38
C GLN A 141 10.99 12.36 6.32
N PRO A 142 11.17 11.78 5.12
CA PRO A 142 11.44 10.35 4.97
C PRO A 142 12.72 9.94 5.69
N LEU A 143 12.67 8.85 6.48
CA LEU A 143 13.79 8.31 7.25
C LEU A 143 14.41 7.06 6.62
N SER A 144 14.01 6.69 5.40
CA SER A 144 14.54 5.54 4.67
C SER A 144 14.50 5.78 3.16
N HIS A 145 15.32 5.03 2.41
CA HIS A 145 15.28 5.10 0.94
C HIS A 145 13.94 4.62 0.38
N TYR A 146 13.27 3.65 1.04
CA TYR A 146 11.91 3.28 0.71
C TYR A 146 10.96 4.48 0.81
N ALA A 147 10.94 5.17 1.95
CA ALA A 147 10.06 6.33 2.13
C ALA A 147 10.39 7.45 1.13
N ALA A 148 11.67 7.74 0.90
CA ALA A 148 12.13 8.73 -0.07
C ALA A 148 11.68 8.37 -1.50
N SER A 149 11.82 7.11 -1.92
CA SER A 149 11.40 6.67 -3.27
C SER A 149 9.88 6.75 -3.46
N LYS A 150 9.09 6.50 -2.41
CA LYS A 150 7.63 6.68 -2.46
C LYS A 150 7.25 8.16 -2.52
N LEU A 151 7.92 9.03 -1.75
CA LEU A 151 7.72 10.48 -1.82
C LEU A 151 8.06 11.04 -3.21
N ASN A 152 9.15 10.58 -3.83
CA ASN A 152 9.48 10.95 -5.22
C ASN A 152 8.36 10.55 -6.19
N GLY A 153 7.72 9.39 -5.98
CA GLY A 153 6.54 8.98 -6.73
C GLY A 153 5.35 9.93 -6.56
N GLU A 154 5.10 10.42 -5.32
CA GLU A 154 4.05 11.43 -5.06
C GLU A 154 4.35 12.74 -5.82
N GLU A 155 5.61 13.19 -5.82
CA GLU A 155 6.00 14.41 -6.52
C GLU A 155 5.83 14.28 -8.05
N TYR A 156 6.15 13.12 -8.64
CA TYR A 156 5.83 12.87 -10.05
C TYR A 156 4.31 12.89 -10.31
N CYS A 157 3.51 12.29 -9.43
CA CYS A 157 2.06 12.34 -9.55
C CYS A 157 1.55 13.78 -9.52
N ARG A 158 2.00 14.62 -8.58
CA ARG A 158 1.65 16.04 -8.47
C ARG A 158 2.03 16.81 -9.71
N LEU A 159 3.24 16.59 -10.23
CA LEU A 159 3.73 17.26 -11.45
C LEU A 159 2.87 16.89 -12.67
N TYR A 160 2.45 15.61 -12.80
CA TYR A 160 1.63 15.18 -13.93
C TYR A 160 0.20 15.72 -13.85
N GLU A 161 -0.37 15.87 -12.67
CA GLU A 161 -1.64 16.56 -12.50
C GLU A 161 -1.54 18.01 -12.98
N GLN A 162 -0.52 18.76 -12.51
CA GLN A 162 -0.33 20.17 -12.85
C GLN A 162 -0.07 20.43 -14.34
N LEU A 163 0.69 19.54 -15.01
CA LEU A 163 1.14 19.75 -16.38
C LEU A 163 0.25 19.08 -17.44
N TYR A 164 -0.46 17.99 -17.12
CA TYR A 164 -1.05 17.13 -18.15
C TYR A 164 -2.52 16.74 -17.88
N ASP A 165 -3.22 17.47 -17.01
CA ASP A 165 -4.65 17.25 -16.73
C ASP A 165 -4.93 15.80 -16.30
N PHE A 166 -4.12 15.28 -15.38
CA PHE A 166 -4.36 13.99 -14.74
C PHE A 166 -5.33 14.14 -13.56
N ASP A 167 -6.09 13.08 -13.31
CA ASP A 167 -6.94 12.89 -12.15
C ASP A 167 -6.19 11.94 -11.18
N ILE A 168 -5.44 12.53 -10.25
CA ILE A 168 -4.51 11.84 -9.36
C ILE A 168 -5.13 11.60 -7.98
N ARG A 169 -5.00 10.38 -7.49
CA ARG A 169 -5.35 10.00 -6.11
C ARG A 169 -4.14 9.36 -5.44
N ILE A 170 -3.67 9.94 -4.36
CA ILE A 170 -2.55 9.43 -3.57
C ILE A 170 -3.09 8.89 -2.25
N LEU A 171 -2.70 7.67 -1.91
CA LEU A 171 -3.13 6.99 -0.68
C LEU A 171 -1.89 6.66 0.16
N ARG A 172 -1.70 7.33 1.30
CA ARG A 172 -0.64 7.04 2.27
C ARG A 172 -1.13 5.97 3.24
N TYR A 173 -0.78 4.72 2.96
CA TYR A 173 -1.17 3.60 3.82
C TYR A 173 -0.38 3.61 5.12
N PHE A 174 -1.08 3.43 6.24
CA PHE A 174 -0.49 3.08 7.51
C PHE A 174 -0.21 1.57 7.54
N ASN A 175 -0.12 0.91 8.69
CA ASN A 175 0.31 -0.48 8.72
C ASN A 175 -0.83 -1.42 8.30
N VAL A 176 -0.81 -1.87 7.05
CA VAL A 176 -1.87 -2.72 6.48
C VAL A 176 -1.68 -4.16 6.94
N TYR A 177 -2.74 -4.80 7.43
CA TYR A 177 -2.76 -6.21 7.82
C TYR A 177 -3.95 -6.94 7.22
N GLY A 178 -3.90 -8.27 7.20
CA GLY A 178 -4.97 -9.14 6.71
C GLY A 178 -4.44 -10.39 6.01
N ASP A 179 -5.33 -11.15 5.39
CA ASP A 179 -4.97 -12.35 4.66
C ASP A 179 -4.02 -12.04 3.50
N ARG A 180 -3.23 -13.02 3.07
CA ARG A 180 -2.19 -12.89 2.03
C ARG A 180 -1.05 -11.91 2.37
N MET A 181 -0.96 -11.37 3.61
CA MET A 181 0.21 -10.61 3.99
C MET A 181 1.46 -11.50 3.95
N SER A 182 2.61 -10.91 3.60
CA SER A 182 3.84 -11.68 3.43
C SER A 182 4.34 -12.21 4.77
N ASP A 183 4.60 -13.50 4.80
CA ASP A 183 5.32 -14.23 5.84
C ASP A 183 6.81 -14.42 5.50
N GLU A 184 7.21 -14.03 4.28
CA GLU A 184 8.57 -14.14 3.75
C GLU A 184 9.13 -12.77 3.39
N GLY A 185 10.46 -12.67 3.33
CA GLY A 185 11.16 -11.45 2.88
C GLY A 185 11.50 -10.44 3.97
N GLY A 186 12.06 -9.29 3.57
CA GLY A 186 12.63 -8.28 4.48
C GLY A 186 11.63 -7.39 5.21
N TYR A 187 10.32 -7.46 4.89
CA TYR A 187 9.27 -6.74 5.60
C TYR A 187 8.22 -7.70 6.13
N LYS A 188 8.46 -8.17 7.36
CA LYS A 188 7.45 -8.92 8.11
C LYS A 188 6.76 -7.99 9.10
N LEU A 189 5.43 -7.96 9.05
CA LEU A 189 4.65 -7.38 10.14
C LEU A 189 4.84 -8.22 11.43
N VAL A 190 4.56 -7.62 12.55
CA VAL A 190 4.66 -8.27 13.86
C VAL A 190 3.78 -9.55 13.97
N PHE A 191 2.67 -9.61 13.23
CA PHE A 191 1.70 -10.71 13.32
C PHE A 191 2.23 -12.06 12.86
N PRO A 192 2.83 -12.22 11.64
CA PRO A 192 3.45 -13.48 11.24
C PRO A 192 4.59 -13.90 12.18
N ILE A 193 5.38 -12.93 12.67
CA ILE A 193 6.47 -13.21 13.61
C ILE A 193 5.95 -13.79 14.91
N PHE A 194 4.93 -13.16 15.50
CA PHE A 194 4.37 -13.64 16.77
C PHE A 194 3.62 -14.95 16.61
N LYS A 195 2.96 -15.19 15.45
CA LYS A 195 2.33 -16.47 15.16
C LYS A 195 3.37 -17.59 15.10
N GLU A 196 4.43 -17.41 14.32
CA GLU A 196 5.52 -18.37 14.21
C GLU A 196 6.17 -18.69 15.57
N LEU A 197 6.49 -17.65 16.37
CA LEU A 197 7.07 -17.82 17.70
C LEU A 197 6.12 -18.56 18.65
N LYS A 198 4.82 -18.27 18.57
CA LYS A 198 3.79 -18.98 19.37
C LYS A 198 3.68 -20.45 18.99
N GLU A 199 3.67 -20.77 17.70
CA GLU A 199 3.65 -22.16 17.20
C GLU A 199 4.89 -22.95 17.63
N GLN A 200 6.04 -22.27 17.73
CA GLN A 200 7.30 -22.85 18.23
C GLN A 200 7.37 -22.93 19.77
N GLY A 201 6.39 -22.39 20.51
CA GLY A 201 6.45 -22.26 21.97
C GLY A 201 7.58 -21.34 22.46
N ALA A 202 8.05 -20.42 21.59
CA ALA A 202 9.13 -19.50 21.87
C ALA A 202 8.61 -18.18 22.46
N LYS A 203 9.51 -17.44 23.14
CA LYS A 203 9.17 -16.12 23.68
C LYS A 203 9.17 -15.07 22.57
N PHE A 204 8.26 -14.09 22.70
CA PHE A 204 8.15 -12.97 21.75
C PHE A 204 9.28 -11.98 21.99
N THR A 205 10.15 -11.82 20.98
CA THR A 205 11.20 -10.80 21.02
C THR A 205 10.59 -9.45 20.66
N ILE A 206 10.64 -8.52 21.59
CA ILE A 206 10.08 -7.17 21.49
C ILE A 206 11.26 -6.18 21.44
N ASN A 207 11.23 -5.29 20.46
CA ASN A 207 12.21 -4.23 20.34
C ASN A 207 11.97 -3.14 21.40
N ASN A 208 13.07 -2.61 21.96
CA ASN A 208 13.06 -1.57 22.98
C ASN A 208 12.16 -1.95 24.18
N ASP A 209 11.29 -1.05 24.64
CA ASP A 209 10.35 -1.27 25.75
C ASP A 209 8.99 -1.83 25.29
N GLY A 210 8.77 -1.94 23.96
CA GLY A 210 7.52 -2.42 23.40
C GLY A 210 6.38 -1.41 23.41
N GLU A 211 6.62 -0.18 23.84
CA GLU A 211 5.59 0.87 23.89
C GLU A 211 5.46 1.67 22.59
N GLN A 212 6.32 1.40 21.59
CA GLN A 212 6.16 1.96 20.25
C GLN A 212 4.80 1.55 19.66
N ARG A 213 4.06 2.53 19.15
CA ARG A 213 2.67 2.37 18.71
C ARG A 213 2.50 2.49 17.19
N ARG A 214 1.58 1.71 16.63
CA ARG A 214 1.27 1.72 15.19
C ARG A 214 -0.23 1.72 14.96
N ASP A 215 -0.68 2.55 14.00
CA ASP A 215 -2.03 2.48 13.45
C ASP A 215 -2.07 1.31 12.44
N PHE A 216 -2.91 0.33 12.73
CA PHE A 216 -3.10 -0.86 11.90
C PHE A 216 -4.44 -0.80 11.18
N VAL A 217 -4.40 -0.85 9.85
CA VAL A 217 -5.60 -0.85 9.00
C VAL A 217 -5.78 -2.19 8.29
N HIS A 218 -6.99 -2.73 8.34
CA HIS A 218 -7.30 -4.00 7.66
C HIS A 218 -7.31 -3.81 6.14
N VAL A 219 -6.77 -4.78 5.41
CA VAL A 219 -6.64 -4.74 3.93
C VAL A 219 -7.98 -4.46 3.23
N GLN A 220 -9.11 -4.94 3.78
CA GLN A 220 -10.42 -4.67 3.21
C GLN A 220 -10.79 -3.17 3.23
N ASP A 221 -10.41 -2.43 4.28
CA ASP A 221 -10.64 -0.98 4.33
C ASP A 221 -9.75 -0.24 3.30
N VAL A 222 -8.51 -0.71 3.13
CA VAL A 222 -7.61 -0.21 2.08
C VAL A 222 -8.20 -0.44 0.69
N VAL A 223 -8.74 -1.63 0.42
CA VAL A 223 -9.42 -1.96 -0.85
C VAL A 223 -10.64 -1.06 -1.08
N ASN A 224 -11.49 -0.90 -0.06
CA ASN A 224 -12.69 -0.07 -0.18
C ASN A 224 -12.33 1.39 -0.51
N ILE A 225 -11.31 1.96 0.15
CA ILE A 225 -10.86 3.33 -0.13
C ILE A 225 -10.28 3.43 -1.55
N ASN A 226 -9.45 2.46 -1.99
CA ASN A 226 -8.95 2.42 -3.38
C ASN A 226 -10.09 2.41 -4.40
N ILE A 227 -11.11 1.59 -4.20
CA ILE A 227 -12.28 1.51 -5.08
C ILE A 227 -13.04 2.84 -5.08
N LEU A 228 -13.27 3.44 -3.91
CA LEU A 228 -13.98 4.71 -3.79
C LEU A 228 -13.25 5.83 -4.54
N VAL A 229 -11.95 5.98 -4.36
CA VAL A 229 -11.19 7.05 -5.03
C VAL A 229 -10.97 6.79 -6.52
N GLY A 230 -10.82 5.53 -6.92
CA GLY A 230 -10.53 5.18 -8.31
C GLY A 230 -11.79 5.12 -9.19
N LEU A 231 -12.92 4.67 -8.66
CA LEU A 231 -14.18 4.56 -9.41
C LEU A 231 -15.16 5.69 -9.13
N GLY A 232 -15.03 6.36 -7.98
CA GLY A 232 -15.88 7.48 -7.57
C GLY A 232 -15.60 8.77 -8.34
N GLN A 233 -16.44 9.77 -8.10
CA GLN A 233 -16.24 11.15 -8.55
C GLN A 233 -15.84 11.98 -7.31
N LEU A 234 -14.71 12.66 -7.37
CA LEU A 234 -14.28 13.60 -6.36
C LEU A 234 -14.24 15.01 -6.96
N GLU A 235 -14.32 16.02 -6.11
CA GLU A 235 -14.42 17.43 -6.52
C GLU A 235 -13.16 17.90 -7.25
N TYR A 236 -11.99 17.49 -6.74
CA TYR A 236 -10.69 17.95 -7.27
C TYR A 236 -9.97 16.84 -8.02
N ALA A 237 -9.20 17.23 -9.03
CA ALA A 237 -8.38 16.32 -9.83
C ALA A 237 -7.16 15.78 -9.06
N PHE A 238 -6.72 16.48 -7.99
CA PHE A 238 -5.66 16.01 -7.10
C PHE A 238 -6.22 15.82 -5.69
N GLU A 239 -6.09 14.61 -5.16
CA GLU A 239 -6.48 14.30 -3.78
C GLU A 239 -5.45 13.36 -3.14
N LEU A 240 -5.09 13.67 -1.90
CA LEU A 240 -4.22 12.88 -1.05
C LEU A 240 -4.98 12.48 0.21
N PHE A 241 -4.90 11.20 0.59
CA PHE A 241 -5.60 10.66 1.76
C PHE A 241 -4.67 9.79 2.60
N ASN A 242 -4.74 9.95 3.90
CA ASN A 242 -4.26 8.97 4.84
C ASN A 242 -5.20 7.75 4.86
N VAL A 243 -4.63 6.56 4.97
CA VAL A 243 -5.39 5.31 5.05
C VAL A 243 -4.92 4.53 6.28
N GLY A 244 -5.54 4.81 7.39
CA GLY A 244 -5.38 4.19 8.70
C GLY A 244 -6.73 3.88 9.33
N THR A 245 -6.78 3.75 10.65
CA THR A 245 -8.01 3.62 11.42
C THR A 245 -8.26 4.79 12.36
N GLY A 246 -7.21 5.57 12.68
CA GLY A 246 -7.22 6.55 13.76
C GLY A 246 -7.16 5.92 15.15
N VAL A 247 -6.77 4.63 15.22
CA VAL A 247 -6.52 3.89 16.46
C VAL A 247 -5.18 3.18 16.33
N ASN A 248 -4.33 3.27 17.36
CA ASN A 248 -3.04 2.59 17.36
C ASN A 248 -2.89 1.64 18.55
N TYR A 249 -1.98 0.70 18.39
CA TYR A 249 -1.64 -0.31 19.39
C TYR A 249 -0.14 -0.37 19.61
N SER A 250 0.29 -0.57 20.87
CA SER A 250 1.69 -0.85 21.15
C SER A 250 2.06 -2.30 20.80
N VAL A 251 3.35 -2.55 20.61
CA VAL A 251 3.84 -3.92 20.38
C VAL A 251 3.53 -4.81 21.58
N ASN A 252 3.55 -4.24 22.80
CA ASN A 252 3.16 -4.94 24.01
C ASN A 252 1.68 -5.37 23.99
N GLU A 253 0.77 -4.47 23.59
CA GLU A 253 -0.66 -4.79 23.45
C GLU A 253 -0.89 -5.90 22.42
N ILE A 254 -0.17 -5.86 21.28
CA ILE A 254 -0.24 -6.92 20.27
C ILE A 254 0.24 -8.26 20.85
N ALA A 255 1.40 -8.26 21.53
CA ALA A 255 1.93 -9.48 22.17
C ALA A 255 0.96 -10.08 23.18
N ASP A 256 0.27 -9.24 23.96
CA ASP A 256 -0.75 -9.69 24.92
C ASP A 256 -1.96 -10.32 24.23
N MET A 257 -2.38 -9.79 23.08
CA MET A 257 -3.46 -10.40 22.27
C MET A 257 -3.07 -11.78 21.74
N PHE A 258 -1.78 -12.00 21.41
CA PHE A 258 -1.27 -13.32 21.02
C PHE A 258 -1.07 -14.26 22.23
N GLY A 259 -0.87 -13.72 23.43
CA GLY A 259 -0.77 -14.51 24.68
C GLY A 259 0.56 -15.24 24.86
N GLY A 260 1.68 -14.65 24.43
CA GLY A 260 3.03 -15.19 24.59
C GLY A 260 3.85 -14.49 25.67
N GLU A 261 4.87 -15.18 26.19
CA GLU A 261 5.87 -14.57 27.07
C GLU A 261 6.78 -13.62 26.29
N LYS A 262 7.10 -12.46 26.88
CA LYS A 262 7.87 -11.39 26.26
C LYS A 262 9.34 -11.42 26.70
N ILE A 263 10.25 -11.17 25.77
CA ILE A 263 11.65 -10.80 26.04
C ILE A 263 11.95 -9.53 25.26
N TYR A 264 12.75 -8.64 25.86
CA TYR A 264 13.04 -7.33 25.29
C TYR A 264 14.44 -7.25 24.75
N ASN A 265 14.59 -6.64 23.56
CA ASN A 265 15.86 -6.39 22.90
C ASN A 265 16.02 -4.88 22.67
N ASN A 266 17.06 -4.28 23.23
CA ASN A 266 17.29 -2.84 23.14
C ASN A 266 18.05 -2.46 21.86
N ASN A 267 17.90 -1.19 21.42
CA ASN A 267 18.63 -0.49 20.36
C ASN A 267 18.11 -0.64 18.93
N VAL A 268 16.82 -0.74 18.73
CA VAL A 268 16.21 -0.58 17.40
C VAL A 268 15.76 0.87 17.21
N LYS A 269 16.24 1.55 16.17
CA LYS A 269 15.83 2.91 15.83
C LYS A 269 14.62 2.84 14.89
N GLU A 270 13.46 3.25 15.39
CA GLU A 270 12.18 3.31 14.65
C GLU A 270 11.33 4.46 15.19
N PRO A 271 10.34 4.97 14.42
CA PRO A 271 9.39 5.96 14.94
C PRO A 271 8.70 5.45 16.20
N TYR A 272 8.52 6.32 17.20
CA TYR A 272 7.88 5.92 18.45
C TYR A 272 6.39 5.66 18.27
N GLU A 273 5.70 6.55 17.53
CA GLU A 273 4.25 6.45 17.35
C GLU A 273 3.84 6.80 15.92
N THR A 274 2.85 6.08 15.38
CA THR A 274 2.14 6.45 14.16
C THR A 274 0.64 6.36 14.40
N LEU A 275 -0.09 7.41 14.00
CA LEU A 275 -1.54 7.49 14.13
C LEU A 275 -2.09 8.40 13.01
N ALA A 276 -2.99 7.88 12.20
CA ALA A 276 -3.60 8.63 11.11
C ALA A 276 -4.66 9.61 11.63
N ASP A 277 -4.65 10.84 11.14
CA ASP A 277 -5.86 11.65 11.12
C ASP A 277 -6.74 11.19 9.95
N MET A 278 -7.94 10.70 10.26
CA MET A 278 -8.88 10.14 9.28
C MET A 278 -9.97 11.15 8.86
N SER A 279 -9.87 12.39 9.29
CA SER A 279 -10.92 13.42 9.06
C SER A 279 -11.20 13.60 7.57
N ARG A 280 -10.16 13.66 6.72
CA ARG A 280 -10.29 13.85 5.27
C ARG A 280 -10.98 12.69 4.56
N VAL A 281 -10.66 11.46 4.90
CA VAL A 281 -11.34 10.26 4.36
C VAL A 281 -12.81 10.24 4.77
N ILE A 282 -13.10 10.52 6.04
CA ILE A 282 -14.47 10.53 6.56
C ILE A 282 -15.30 11.63 5.86
N GLU A 283 -14.76 12.83 5.74
CA GLU A 283 -15.45 13.98 5.16
C GLU A 283 -15.68 13.82 3.64
N LYS A 284 -14.63 13.45 2.89
CA LYS A 284 -14.68 13.44 1.42
C LYS A 284 -15.19 12.14 0.82
N LEU A 285 -15.01 11.01 1.50
CA LEU A 285 -15.40 9.70 0.98
C LEU A 285 -16.62 9.10 1.68
N ASP A 286 -17.13 9.76 2.74
CA ASP A 286 -18.18 9.22 3.62
C ASP A 286 -17.87 7.77 4.06
N TYR A 287 -16.59 7.53 4.37
CA TYR A 287 -16.07 6.23 4.72
C TYR A 287 -15.25 6.28 6.01
N LYS A 288 -15.58 5.42 6.96
CA LYS A 288 -14.84 5.27 8.21
C LYS A 288 -14.28 3.85 8.33
N PRO A 289 -12.96 3.67 8.23
CA PRO A 289 -12.31 2.39 8.49
C PRO A 289 -12.66 1.85 9.88
N LYS A 290 -12.71 0.53 10.01
CA LYS A 290 -13.09 -0.13 11.26
C LYS A 290 -11.86 -0.69 11.95
N ASP A 291 -11.69 -0.36 13.23
CA ASP A 291 -10.76 -1.09 14.07
C ASP A 291 -11.32 -2.49 14.35
N ARG A 292 -10.71 -3.49 13.74
CA ARG A 292 -11.08 -4.91 13.89
C ARG A 292 -9.87 -5.78 14.27
N LEU A 293 -8.79 -5.14 14.72
CA LEU A 293 -7.53 -5.82 14.97
C LEU A 293 -7.64 -6.92 16.00
N LYS A 294 -8.31 -6.65 17.12
CA LYS A 294 -8.48 -7.64 18.22
C LYS A 294 -9.26 -8.89 17.77
N GLU A 295 -10.33 -8.67 17.01
CA GLU A 295 -11.15 -9.77 16.47
C GLU A 295 -10.36 -10.59 15.47
N TRP A 296 -9.67 -9.90 14.54
CA TRP A 296 -8.86 -10.56 13.51
C TRP A 296 -7.70 -11.37 14.13
N ILE A 297 -6.97 -10.83 15.12
CA ILE A 297 -5.89 -11.58 15.80
C ILE A 297 -6.44 -12.87 16.44
N LYS A 298 -7.60 -12.80 17.08
CA LYS A 298 -8.24 -13.98 17.69
C LYS A 298 -8.47 -15.10 16.66
N ASP A 299 -8.93 -14.76 15.47
CA ASP A 299 -9.18 -15.72 14.38
C ASP A 299 -7.87 -16.18 13.72
N TYR A 300 -6.89 -15.26 13.59
CA TYR A 300 -5.59 -15.53 12.97
C TYR A 300 -4.71 -16.49 13.78
N VAL A 301 -4.86 -16.50 15.10
CA VAL A 301 -4.04 -17.30 16.04
C VAL A 301 -4.63 -18.70 16.25
N ASN A 302 -5.93 -18.90 16.03
CA ASN A 302 -6.62 -20.20 16.18
C ASN A 302 -6.60 -20.97 14.84
#